data_7bbc9b8ccdd991a04f49b64c87509f08
#
_entry.id   7bbc9b8ccdd991a04f49b64c87509f08
#
_cell.length_a   1.000
_cell.length_b   1.000
_cell.length_c   1.000
_cell.angle_alpha   90.00
_cell.angle_beta   90.00
_cell.angle_gamma   90.00
#
_symmetry.space_group_name_H-M   'P 1'
#
loop_
_entity.id
_entity.type
_entity.pdbx_description
1 polymer ?
#
loop_
_entity_poly.entity_id
_entity_poly.type
_entity_poly.pdbx_seq_one_letter_code
_entity_poly.pdbx_strand_id
1 'polypeptide(L)'
;VADNEAGASWETRVYNGMPAGELAGLIEGLRWRAATGAEGVGVEMARLPDGQVAVRNSAFPEGPALIYTRAEIEALIGGAQDGDFDALLA
;
A
#
# COMPACT_ATOMS: atom_id res chain seq x y z
N VAL A 1 -3.90 -28.46 6.97
CA VAL A 1 -3.72 -28.31 6.58
C VAL A 1 -3.48 -27.92 6.25
N ALA A 2 -3.62 -27.97 6.27
CA ALA A 2 -3.38 -27.61 5.69
C ALA A 2 -3.12 -27.05 5.34
N ASP A 3 -3.26 -27.04 5.32
CA ASP A 3 -3.01 -26.52 4.85
C ASP A 3 -2.75 -25.97 4.61
N ASN A 4 -2.81 -26.02 4.65
CA ASN A 4 -2.62 -25.51 4.23
C ASN A 4 -2.33 -24.97 4.16
N GLU A 5 -2.48 -25.06 4.28
CA GLU A 5 -2.17 -24.50 4.03
C GLU A 5 -1.29 -23.74 4.02
N ALA A 6 -1.03 -24.03 4.47
CA ALA A 6 0.11 -23.24 4.80
C ALA A 6 0.56 -22.36 3.66
N GLY A 7 0.78 -22.89 2.59
CA GLY A 7 1.11 -22.14 1.40
C GLY A 7 0.07 -21.13 1.00
N ALA A 8 -1.08 -21.15 1.67
CA ALA A 8 -2.16 -20.24 1.39
C ALA A 8 -2.04 -18.91 2.14
N SER A 9 -1.07 -18.79 3.06
CA SER A 9 -0.92 -17.55 3.81
C SER A 9 -0.53 -16.40 2.90
N TRP A 10 -1.25 -15.29 3.02
CA TRP A 10 -0.97 -14.11 2.21
C TRP A 10 0.40 -13.52 2.54
N GLU A 11 0.85 -13.64 3.81
CA GLU A 11 2.12 -13.04 4.24
C GLU A 11 3.32 -13.58 3.47
N THR A 12 3.28 -14.84 3.09
CA THR A 12 4.40 -15.44 2.35
C THR A 12 4.36 -15.15 0.86
N ARG A 13 3.26 -14.55 0.39
CA ARG A 13 3.04 -14.31 -1.03
C ARG A 13 3.13 -12.84 -1.41
N VAL A 14 3.16 -11.95 -0.43
CA VAL A 14 3.29 -10.51 -0.67
C VAL A 14 4.76 -10.15 -0.82
N TYR A 15 5.05 -9.36 -1.83
CA TYR A 15 6.41 -8.84 -2.02
C TYR A 15 6.33 -7.42 -2.55
N ASN A 16 7.35 -6.64 -2.22
CA ASN A 16 7.44 -5.25 -2.65
C ASN A 16 7.53 -5.18 -4.17
N GLY A 17 6.65 -4.40 -4.78
CA GLY A 17 6.62 -4.22 -6.21
C GLY A 17 5.69 -5.17 -6.94
N MET A 18 4.97 -6.03 -6.22
CA MET A 18 4.01 -6.94 -6.87
C MET A 18 2.87 -6.15 -7.51
N PRO A 19 2.20 -6.71 -8.53
CA PRO A 19 1.05 -6.03 -9.12
C PRO A 19 -0.03 -5.72 -8.09
N ALA A 20 -0.53 -4.49 -8.08
CA ALA A 20 -1.51 -4.06 -7.09
C ALA A 20 -2.80 -4.87 -7.18
N GLY A 21 -3.22 -5.24 -8.40
CA GLY A 21 -4.40 -6.09 -8.58
C GLY A 21 -4.22 -7.47 -7.97
N GLU A 22 -3.00 -8.00 -8.06
CA GLU A 22 -2.69 -9.31 -7.48
C GLU A 22 -2.71 -9.25 -5.95
N LEU A 23 -2.19 -8.16 -5.38
CA LEU A 23 -2.25 -7.94 -3.95
C LEU A 23 -3.69 -7.91 -3.47
N ALA A 24 -4.57 -7.21 -4.19
CA ALA A 24 -5.99 -7.14 -3.84
C ALA A 24 -6.64 -8.52 -3.87
N GLY A 25 -6.17 -9.40 -4.74
CA GLY A 25 -6.67 -10.77 -4.81
C GLY A 25 -6.21 -11.65 -3.66
N LEU A 26 -5.09 -11.31 -3.03
CA LEU A 26 -4.55 -12.08 -1.89
C LEU A 26 -5.17 -11.66 -0.56
N ILE A 27 -5.63 -10.41 -0.45
CA ILE A 27 -6.08 -9.85 0.83
C ILE A 27 -7.53 -9.43 0.69
N GLU A 28 -8.40 -10.23 1.27
CA GLU A 28 -9.83 -9.94 1.26
C GLU A 28 -10.09 -8.65 2.05
N GLY A 29 -10.91 -7.77 1.48
CA GLY A 29 -11.27 -6.53 2.14
C GLY A 29 -10.22 -5.42 2.06
N LEU A 30 -9.19 -5.59 1.24
CA LEU A 30 -8.19 -4.55 1.06
C LEU A 30 -8.85 -3.26 0.55
N ARG A 31 -8.57 -2.14 1.22
CA ARG A 31 -9.18 -0.85 0.88
C ARG A 31 -8.11 0.17 0.55
N TRP A 32 -8.14 0.66 -0.67
CA TRP A 32 -7.26 1.73 -1.11
C TRP A 32 -7.85 3.09 -0.72
N ARG A 33 -7.02 3.94 -0.12
CA ARG A 33 -7.44 5.28 0.31
C ARG A 33 -6.59 6.33 -0.37
N ALA A 34 -7.25 7.38 -0.85
CA ALA A 34 -6.60 8.59 -1.34
C ALA A 34 -6.79 9.71 -0.32
N ALA A 35 -6.05 10.81 -0.46
CA ALA A 35 -6.33 12.01 0.32
C ALA A 35 -7.72 12.53 -0.04
N THR A 36 -8.42 13.12 0.93
CA THR A 36 -9.76 13.66 0.70
C THR A 36 -9.72 14.70 -0.42
N GLY A 37 -10.58 14.54 -1.41
CA GLY A 37 -10.63 15.43 -2.57
C GLY A 37 -9.66 15.05 -3.68
N ALA A 38 -8.85 14.01 -3.47
CA ALA A 38 -7.87 13.58 -4.46
C ALA A 38 -8.14 12.14 -4.93
N GLU A 39 -9.37 11.68 -4.81
CA GLU A 39 -9.76 10.35 -5.25
C GLU A 39 -9.50 10.21 -6.76
N GLY A 40 -8.82 9.13 -7.13
CA GLY A 40 -8.51 8.88 -8.52
C GLY A 40 -7.34 9.68 -9.08
N VAL A 41 -6.62 10.44 -8.25
CA VAL A 41 -5.56 11.35 -8.71
C VAL A 41 -4.15 10.76 -8.56
N GLY A 42 -4.01 9.54 -8.20
CA GLY A 42 -2.71 8.90 -8.28
C GLY A 42 -2.30 8.16 -7.03
N VAL A 43 -1.93 8.86 -5.95
CA VAL A 43 -1.38 8.18 -4.78
C VAL A 43 -2.48 7.60 -3.93
N GLU A 44 -2.45 6.29 -3.73
CA GLU A 44 -3.38 5.60 -2.83
C GLU A 44 -2.63 4.63 -1.94
N MET A 45 -3.12 4.45 -0.73
CA MET A 45 -2.51 3.58 0.26
C MET A 45 -3.55 2.64 0.84
N ALA A 46 -3.12 1.42 1.20
CA ALA A 46 -3.98 0.44 1.80
C ALA A 46 -3.25 -0.27 2.93
N ARG A 47 -3.92 -0.41 4.07
CA ARG A 47 -3.35 -1.11 5.21
C ARG A 47 -3.49 -2.61 5.03
N LEU A 48 -2.40 -3.33 5.24
CA LEU A 48 -2.40 -4.79 5.25
C LEU A 48 -2.75 -5.30 6.66
N PRO A 49 -3.23 -6.54 6.77
CA PRO A 49 -3.67 -7.07 8.07
C PRO A 49 -2.58 -7.09 9.15
N ASP A 50 -1.31 -7.14 8.75
CA ASP A 50 -0.19 -7.17 9.69
C ASP A 50 0.33 -5.77 10.07
N GLY A 51 -0.30 -4.71 9.57
CA GLY A 51 0.08 -3.34 9.85
C GLY A 51 1.02 -2.71 8.83
N GLN A 52 1.52 -3.48 7.88
CA GLN A 52 2.23 -2.90 6.74
C GLN A 52 1.27 -2.09 5.89
N VAL A 53 1.80 -1.24 5.02
CA VAL A 53 0.99 -0.39 4.16
C VAL A 53 1.47 -0.52 2.72
N ALA A 54 0.53 -0.76 1.83
CA ALA A 54 0.81 -0.78 0.39
C ALA A 54 0.52 0.59 -0.19
N VAL A 55 1.37 1.02 -1.14
CA VAL A 55 1.20 2.29 -1.86
C VAL A 55 1.16 1.97 -3.34
N ARG A 56 0.20 2.55 -4.04
CA ARG A 56 0.08 2.37 -5.50
C ARG A 56 -0.21 3.69 -6.20
N ASN A 57 -0.03 3.68 -7.50
CA ASN A 57 -0.52 4.75 -8.36
C ASN A 57 -1.85 4.29 -8.96
N SER A 58 -2.94 4.97 -8.63
CA SER A 58 -4.29 4.57 -9.06
C SER A 58 -4.49 4.70 -10.57
N ALA A 59 -3.65 5.47 -11.26
CA ALA A 59 -3.69 5.56 -12.71
C ALA A 59 -3.22 4.26 -13.37
N PHE A 60 -2.51 3.41 -12.62
CA PHE A 60 -2.00 2.13 -13.09
C PHE A 60 -2.38 1.06 -12.07
N PRO A 61 -3.67 0.68 -12.02
CA PRO A 61 -4.14 -0.25 -10.98
C PRO A 61 -3.49 -1.63 -11.03
N GLU A 62 -2.92 -2.01 -12.18
CA GLU A 62 -2.16 -3.25 -12.30
C GLU A 62 -0.65 -3.01 -12.19
N GLY A 63 -0.25 -1.77 -11.94
CA GLY A 63 1.15 -1.44 -11.69
C GLY A 63 1.60 -1.91 -10.32
N PRO A 64 2.86 -1.64 -9.98
CA PRO A 64 3.45 -2.18 -8.74
C PRO A 64 2.82 -1.57 -7.49
N ALA A 65 2.64 -2.42 -6.47
CA ALA A 65 2.32 -1.98 -5.12
C ALA A 65 3.61 -2.00 -4.31
N LEU A 66 3.97 -0.86 -3.72
CA LEU A 66 5.15 -0.77 -2.87
C LEU A 66 4.73 -1.06 -1.44
N ILE A 67 5.48 -1.91 -0.76
CA ILE A 67 5.11 -2.36 0.58
C ILE A 67 6.04 -1.71 1.60
N TYR A 68 5.47 -0.96 2.53
CA TYR A 68 6.21 -0.25 3.56
C TYR A 68 5.79 -0.72 4.94
N THR A 69 6.70 -0.59 5.89
CA THR A 69 6.37 -0.84 7.30
C THR A 69 5.52 0.31 7.83
N ARG A 70 4.83 0.05 8.93
CA ARG A 70 4.08 1.10 9.61
C ARG A 70 4.99 2.28 9.99
N ALA A 71 6.19 1.99 10.51
CA ALA A 71 7.14 3.03 10.92
C ALA A 71 7.54 3.90 9.74
N GLU A 72 7.73 3.30 8.57
CA GLU A 72 8.09 4.07 7.38
C GLU A 72 6.96 5.02 6.96
N ILE A 73 5.71 4.55 7.05
CA ILE A 73 4.56 5.39 6.70
C ILE A 73 4.33 6.46 7.77
N GLU A 74 4.55 6.15 9.05
CA GLU A 74 4.49 7.17 10.11
C GLU A 74 5.50 8.28 9.82
N ALA A 75 6.71 7.92 9.43
CA ALA A 75 7.73 8.90 9.09
C ALA A 75 7.32 9.76 7.89
N LEU A 76 6.73 9.14 6.87
CA LEU A 76 6.23 9.87 5.70
C LEU A 76 5.15 10.88 6.09
N ILE A 77 4.18 10.44 6.87
CA ILE A 77 3.06 11.30 7.29
C ILE A 77 3.59 12.45 8.14
N GLY A 78 4.45 12.16 9.10
CA GLY A 78 5.06 13.19 9.94
C GLY A 78 5.87 14.18 9.14
N GLY A 79 6.67 13.70 8.21
CA GLY A 79 7.47 14.56 7.33
C GLY A 79 6.59 15.47 6.48
N ALA A 80 5.51 14.92 5.94
CA ALA A 80 4.58 15.72 5.14
C ALA A 80 3.93 16.80 5.99
N GLN A 81 3.53 16.48 7.21
CA GLN A 81 2.94 17.45 8.14
C GLN A 81 3.92 18.55 8.49
N ASP A 82 5.21 18.23 8.58
CA ASP A 82 6.26 19.18 8.93
C ASP A 82 6.74 19.98 7.72
N GLY A 83 6.21 19.74 6.54
CA GLY A 83 6.60 20.43 5.33
C GLY A 83 7.88 19.93 4.67
N ASP A 84 8.37 18.76 5.09
CA ASP A 84 9.64 18.23 4.59
C ASP A 84 9.65 18.01 3.08
N PHE A 85 8.47 17.79 2.48
CA PHE A 85 8.34 17.51 1.05
C PHE A 85 7.82 18.68 0.24
N ASP A 86 7.58 19.83 0.88
CA ASP A 86 6.98 20.98 0.18
C ASP A 86 7.88 21.47 -0.96
N ALA A 87 9.19 21.34 -0.81
CA ALA A 87 10.13 21.79 -1.83
C ALA A 87 9.96 21.05 -3.16
N LEU A 88 9.35 19.85 -3.14
CA LEU A 88 9.09 19.10 -4.35
C LEU A 88 8.07 19.80 -5.27
N LEU A 89 7.28 20.70 -4.70
CA LEU A 89 6.21 21.40 -5.41
C LEU A 89 6.57 22.86 -5.69
N ALA A 90 7.76 23.28 -5.29
CA ALA A 90 8.19 24.67 -5.45
C ALA A 90 8.58 24.99 -6.88
#